data_3dea4d8ffb040b7f1c9aef5af326cf63
#
_entry.id   3dea4d8ffb040b7f1c9aef5af326cf63
#
_cell.length_a   1.000
_cell.length_b   1.000
_cell.length_c   1.000
_cell.angle_alpha   90.00
_cell.angle_beta   90.00
_cell.angle_gamma   90.00
#
_symmetry.space_group_name_H-M   'P 1'
#
loop_
_entity.id
_entity.type
_entity.pdbx_description
1 polymer ?
#
loop_
_entity_poly.entity_id
_entity_poly.type
_entity_poly.pdbx_seq_one_letter_code
_entity_poly.pdbx_strand_id
1 'polypeptide(L)'
;MAAELVTAEELSAWVGVSIPQARADLFISAATALVQAETGQTLTQVIGDTVVLDGRPEEWLPLPQRPVTAVTSVTMQDANLAPVTLDPSQYTLRGNRIWRAWGWQFSAIFMPPVKMLGYQYLTYPPPSQITVVFDHGWPPGHQNLELARMAVFGLGASVFANPAGSRSISVDDYTETFADSVAGMQLPASVRAALRRRYGHSVGSVRPS
;
A
#
# COMPACT_ATOMS: atom_id res chain seq x y z
N MET A 1 6.46 -9.74 -7.67
CA MET A 1 5.44 -8.90 -8.33
C MET A 1 4.15 -9.07 -7.56
N ALA A 2 3.43 -7.98 -7.25
CA ALA A 2 2.11 -8.07 -6.64
C ALA A 2 1.14 -8.76 -7.61
N ALA A 3 0.27 -9.63 -7.10
CA ALA A 3 -0.76 -10.27 -7.90
C ALA A 3 -1.77 -9.22 -8.38
N GLU A 4 -2.34 -9.40 -9.56
CA GLU A 4 -3.40 -8.53 -10.08
C GLU A 4 -4.70 -8.75 -9.31
N LEU A 5 -5.53 -7.71 -9.22
CA LEU A 5 -6.83 -7.77 -8.54
C LEU A 5 -7.86 -8.59 -9.32
N VAL A 6 -7.75 -8.59 -10.65
CA VAL A 6 -8.71 -9.17 -11.59
C VAL A 6 -7.94 -9.83 -12.72
N THR A 7 -8.46 -10.93 -13.27
CA THR A 7 -7.91 -11.56 -14.48
C THR A 7 -8.52 -10.98 -15.76
N ALA A 8 -7.85 -11.17 -16.90
CA ALA A 8 -8.37 -10.73 -18.20
C ALA A 8 -9.67 -11.45 -18.60
N GLU A 9 -9.81 -12.71 -18.21
CA GLU A 9 -11.03 -13.50 -18.42
C GLU A 9 -12.20 -12.94 -17.60
N GLU A 10 -11.98 -12.65 -16.32
CA GLU A 10 -13.00 -12.06 -15.45
C GLU A 10 -13.42 -10.68 -15.96
N LEU A 11 -12.48 -9.86 -16.42
CA LEU A 11 -12.76 -8.54 -16.97
C LEU A 11 -13.61 -8.65 -18.26
N SER A 12 -13.24 -9.54 -19.17
CA SER A 12 -13.98 -9.78 -20.42
C SER A 12 -15.39 -10.30 -20.15
N ALA A 13 -15.54 -11.21 -19.20
CA ALA A 13 -16.84 -11.73 -18.77
C ALA A 13 -17.72 -10.63 -18.14
N TRP A 14 -17.13 -9.76 -17.33
CA TRP A 14 -17.85 -8.64 -16.69
C TRP A 14 -18.34 -7.60 -17.70
N VAL A 15 -17.48 -7.22 -18.64
CA VAL A 15 -17.80 -6.19 -19.66
C VAL A 15 -18.69 -6.75 -20.77
N GLY A 16 -18.76 -8.08 -20.95
CA GLY A 16 -19.56 -8.73 -21.96
C GLY A 16 -18.98 -8.65 -23.37
N VAL A 17 -17.71 -8.28 -23.52
CA VAL A 17 -16.99 -8.20 -24.79
C VAL A 17 -15.66 -8.94 -24.73
N SER A 18 -15.24 -9.54 -25.83
CA SER A 18 -13.92 -10.15 -25.93
C SER A 18 -12.87 -9.05 -26.02
N ILE A 19 -11.97 -9.00 -25.04
CA ILE A 19 -10.87 -8.04 -24.99
C ILE A 19 -9.57 -8.80 -25.30
N PRO A 20 -8.74 -8.32 -26.26
CA PRO A 20 -7.43 -8.92 -26.50
C PRO A 20 -6.58 -8.94 -25.22
N GLN A 21 -5.93 -10.08 -24.92
CA GLN A 21 -5.19 -10.33 -23.70
C GLN A 21 -4.24 -9.18 -23.35
N ALA A 22 -3.38 -8.78 -24.28
CA ALA A 22 -2.41 -7.72 -24.04
C ALA A 22 -3.07 -6.38 -23.66
N ARG A 23 -4.25 -6.07 -24.19
CA ARG A 23 -5.00 -4.86 -23.85
C ARG A 23 -5.65 -4.97 -22.46
N ALA A 24 -6.16 -6.15 -22.14
CA ALA A 24 -6.71 -6.44 -20.83
C ALA A 24 -5.64 -6.33 -19.73
N ASP A 25 -4.47 -6.93 -19.94
CA ASP A 25 -3.36 -6.90 -18.97
C ASP A 25 -2.87 -5.47 -18.69
N LEU A 26 -2.68 -4.67 -19.76
CA LEU A 26 -2.32 -3.25 -19.60
C LEU A 26 -3.37 -2.47 -18.81
N PHE A 27 -4.64 -2.69 -19.12
CA PHE A 27 -5.73 -2.03 -18.41
C PHE A 27 -5.78 -2.46 -16.93
N ILE A 28 -5.72 -3.76 -16.64
CA ILE A 28 -5.78 -4.31 -15.28
C ILE A 28 -4.61 -3.79 -14.44
N SER A 29 -3.41 -3.79 -15.01
CA SER A 29 -2.23 -3.24 -14.34
C SER A 29 -2.42 -1.76 -13.98
N ALA A 30 -2.87 -0.92 -14.92
CA ALA A 30 -3.12 0.49 -14.67
C ALA A 30 -4.26 0.73 -13.67
N ALA A 31 -5.37 -0.03 -13.77
CA ALA A 31 -6.50 0.06 -12.84
C ALA A 31 -6.10 -0.38 -11.43
N THR A 32 -5.32 -1.46 -11.32
CA THR A 32 -4.77 -1.92 -10.03
C THR A 32 -3.87 -0.87 -9.40
N ALA A 33 -2.97 -0.27 -10.18
CA ALA A 33 -2.10 0.81 -9.70
C ALA A 33 -2.92 2.03 -9.20
N LEU A 34 -4.01 2.38 -9.89
CA LEU A 34 -4.89 3.46 -9.47
C LEU A 34 -5.59 3.14 -8.13
N VAL A 35 -6.08 1.92 -7.93
CA VAL A 35 -6.65 1.48 -6.66
C VAL A 35 -5.62 1.49 -5.54
N GLN A 36 -4.40 1.04 -5.81
CA GLN A 36 -3.29 1.07 -4.86
C GLN A 36 -2.90 2.51 -4.48
N ALA A 37 -2.84 3.42 -5.45
CA ALA A 37 -2.57 4.84 -5.21
C ALA A 37 -3.64 5.49 -4.31
N GLU A 38 -4.93 5.16 -4.52
CA GLU A 38 -6.03 5.66 -3.70
C GLU A 38 -6.03 5.13 -2.27
N THR A 39 -5.58 3.90 -2.08
CA THR A 39 -5.55 3.24 -0.77
C THR A 39 -4.23 3.43 -0.03
N GLY A 40 -3.14 3.76 -0.72
CA GLY A 40 -1.79 3.77 -0.20
C GLY A 40 -1.29 2.38 0.21
N GLN A 41 -1.90 1.30 -0.33
CA GLN A 41 -1.66 -0.08 0.05
C GLN A 41 -1.54 -0.97 -1.17
N THR A 42 -0.66 -1.96 -1.10
CA THR A 42 -0.71 -3.14 -1.98
C THR A 42 -1.66 -4.15 -1.37
N LEU A 43 -2.88 -4.26 -1.92
CA LEU A 43 -3.95 -5.04 -1.33
C LEU A 43 -3.79 -6.55 -1.53
N THR A 44 -3.22 -6.96 -2.66
CA THR A 44 -2.95 -8.35 -2.99
C THR A 44 -1.75 -8.88 -2.23
N GLN A 45 -1.73 -10.19 -1.99
CA GLN A 45 -0.68 -10.84 -1.22
C GLN A 45 0.71 -10.61 -1.83
N VAL A 46 1.64 -10.17 -0.97
CA VAL A 46 3.08 -10.07 -1.25
C VAL A 46 3.81 -10.87 -0.18
N ILE A 47 4.69 -11.76 -0.61
CA ILE A 47 5.51 -12.58 0.27
C ILE A 47 6.94 -12.04 0.25
N GLY A 48 7.54 -11.87 1.43
CA GLY A 48 8.92 -11.43 1.58
C GLY A 48 9.17 -9.97 1.19
N ASP A 49 8.16 -9.10 1.35
CA ASP A 49 8.36 -7.67 1.16
C ASP A 49 9.33 -7.11 2.20
N THR A 50 10.13 -6.14 1.78
CA THR A 50 11.18 -5.57 2.63
C THR A 50 10.98 -4.09 2.80
N VAL A 51 10.95 -3.65 4.06
CA VAL A 51 10.88 -2.23 4.41
C VAL A 51 12.02 -1.84 5.34
N VAL A 52 12.54 -0.64 5.14
CA VAL A 52 13.50 -0.03 6.06
C VAL A 52 12.80 1.11 6.80
N LEU A 53 12.82 1.04 8.11
CA LEU A 53 12.16 1.97 9.02
C LEU A 53 13.20 2.60 9.95
N ASP A 54 12.93 3.83 10.39
CA ASP A 54 13.74 4.46 11.42
C ASP A 54 13.42 3.87 12.79
N GLY A 55 14.46 3.55 13.55
CA GLY A 55 14.33 3.11 14.93
C GLY A 55 13.75 4.20 15.82
N ARG A 56 12.85 3.82 16.70
CA ARG A 56 12.15 4.69 17.64
C ARG A 56 12.26 4.14 19.05
N PRO A 57 12.18 4.99 20.08
CA PRO A 57 12.23 4.54 21.48
C PRO A 57 10.95 3.77 21.87
N GLU A 58 9.86 3.93 21.12
CA GLU A 58 8.59 3.28 21.43
C GLU A 58 8.69 1.76 21.23
N GLU A 59 7.93 1.01 22.03
CA GLU A 59 7.85 -0.45 21.95
C GLU A 59 7.16 -0.95 20.67
N TRP A 60 6.37 -0.10 20.01
CA TRP A 60 5.57 -0.45 18.84
C TRP A 60 6.15 0.12 17.56
N LEU A 61 6.47 -0.77 16.62
CA LEU A 61 6.91 -0.43 15.27
C LEU A 61 5.75 -0.69 14.29
N PRO A 62 5.11 0.34 13.74
CA PRO A 62 4.06 0.17 12.75
C PRO A 62 4.67 -0.20 11.40
N LEU A 63 4.08 -1.21 10.73
CA LEU A 63 4.41 -1.58 9.37
C LEU A 63 3.54 -0.81 8.37
N PRO A 64 4.08 -0.44 7.20
CA PRO A 64 3.39 0.42 6.25
C PRO A 64 2.25 -0.29 5.49
N GLN A 65 2.32 -1.60 5.33
CA GLN A 65 1.34 -2.40 4.59
C GLN A 65 0.46 -3.21 5.55
N ARG A 66 -0.76 -3.55 5.11
CA ARG A 66 -1.71 -4.36 5.89
C ARG A 66 -2.73 -5.10 5.01
N PRO A 67 -3.26 -6.24 5.49
CA PRO A 67 -2.89 -6.89 6.75
C PRO A 67 -1.49 -7.45 6.68
N VAL A 68 -0.77 -7.45 7.79
CA VAL A 68 0.47 -8.20 7.93
C VAL A 68 0.12 -9.62 8.35
N THR A 69 0.59 -10.61 7.61
CA THR A 69 0.29 -12.02 7.85
C THR A 69 1.43 -12.75 8.56
N ALA A 70 2.67 -12.39 8.24
CA ALA A 70 3.85 -12.95 8.88
C ALA A 70 5.01 -11.96 8.88
N VAL A 71 5.97 -12.14 9.79
CA VAL A 71 7.26 -11.45 9.79
C VAL A 71 8.34 -12.51 9.71
N THR A 72 9.13 -12.46 8.65
CA THR A 72 10.18 -13.44 8.36
C THR A 72 11.47 -13.11 9.12
N SER A 73 11.87 -11.84 9.10
CA SER A 73 13.06 -11.39 9.82
C SER A 73 12.99 -9.92 10.18
N VAL A 74 13.67 -9.55 11.25
CA VAL A 74 13.86 -8.17 11.67
C VAL A 74 15.35 -7.97 11.93
N THR A 75 15.96 -7.04 11.22
CA THR A 75 17.38 -6.71 11.36
C THR A 75 17.50 -5.26 11.83
N MET A 76 18.24 -5.05 12.88
CA MET A 76 18.55 -3.72 13.40
C MET A 76 19.98 -3.34 13.06
N GLN A 77 20.18 -2.13 12.58
CA GLN A 77 21.48 -1.58 12.27
C GLN A 77 21.63 -0.20 12.89
N ASP A 78 22.67 -0.01 13.66
CA ASP A 78 23.13 1.32 14.09
C ASP A 78 24.18 1.84 13.09
N ALA A 79 24.32 3.17 13.00
CA ALA A 79 25.26 3.82 12.07
C ALA A 79 26.70 3.31 12.16
N ASN A 80 27.10 2.81 13.34
CA ASN A 80 28.49 2.40 13.62
C ASN A 80 28.66 0.91 13.96
N LEU A 81 27.58 0.12 13.88
CA LEU A 81 27.61 -1.30 14.24
C LEU A 81 27.18 -2.17 13.06
N ALA A 82 27.68 -3.39 13.05
CA ALA A 82 27.20 -4.39 12.10
C ALA A 82 25.69 -4.66 12.30
N PRO A 83 24.94 -4.94 11.23
CA PRO A 83 23.53 -5.28 11.34
C PRO A 83 23.34 -6.55 12.18
N VAL A 84 22.36 -6.52 13.09
CA VAL A 84 22.03 -7.64 13.98
C VAL A 84 20.63 -8.11 13.66
N THR A 85 20.48 -9.35 13.25
CA THR A 85 19.17 -9.98 13.09
C THR A 85 18.64 -10.43 14.45
N LEU A 86 17.44 -9.99 14.78
CA LEU A 86 16.77 -10.31 16.03
C LEU A 86 16.25 -11.75 16.02
N ASP A 87 16.35 -12.43 17.16
CA ASP A 87 15.67 -13.70 17.35
C ASP A 87 14.13 -13.49 17.37
N PRO A 88 13.33 -14.37 16.73
CA PRO A 88 11.87 -14.25 16.71
C PRO A 88 11.21 -14.18 18.10
N SER A 89 11.87 -14.68 19.16
CA SER A 89 11.41 -14.57 20.54
C SER A 89 11.50 -13.15 21.12
N GLN A 90 12.27 -12.27 20.51
CA GLN A 90 12.51 -10.90 20.98
C GLN A 90 11.46 -9.90 20.52
N TYR A 91 10.55 -10.30 19.64
CA TYR A 91 9.47 -9.44 19.14
C TYR A 91 8.18 -10.22 18.91
N THR A 92 7.07 -9.54 18.86
CA THR A 92 5.76 -10.15 18.61
C THR A 92 4.96 -9.33 17.60
N LEU A 93 4.47 -9.99 16.54
CA LEU A 93 3.53 -9.38 15.61
C LEU A 93 2.14 -9.26 16.25
N ARG A 94 1.56 -8.07 16.24
CA ARG A 94 0.18 -7.81 16.63
C ARG A 94 -0.52 -6.90 15.63
N GLY A 95 -1.38 -7.49 14.82
CA GLY A 95 -2.05 -6.81 13.72
C GLY A 95 -1.02 -6.33 12.67
N ASN A 96 -0.89 -5.02 12.51
CA ASN A 96 0.06 -4.41 11.58
C ASN A 96 1.25 -3.74 12.30
N ARG A 97 1.56 -4.16 13.51
CA ARG A 97 2.65 -3.61 14.33
C ARG A 97 3.46 -4.74 14.91
N ILE A 98 4.74 -4.47 15.08
CA ILE A 98 5.65 -5.37 15.80
C ILE A 98 5.91 -4.74 17.17
N TRP A 99 5.72 -5.53 18.22
CA TRP A 99 6.01 -5.12 19.60
C TRP A 99 7.33 -5.69 20.08
N ARG A 100 8.09 -4.87 20.82
CA ARG A 100 9.34 -5.26 21.48
C ARG A 100 9.50 -4.51 22.80
N ALA A 101 9.79 -5.23 23.89
CA ALA A 101 9.87 -4.67 25.25
C ALA A 101 10.91 -3.55 25.43
N TRP A 102 11.99 -3.60 24.66
CA TRP A 102 13.11 -2.66 24.76
C TRP A 102 13.07 -1.49 23.76
N GLY A 103 11.94 -1.32 23.07
CA GLY A 103 11.81 -0.36 21.99
C GLY A 103 12.63 -0.74 20.75
N TRP A 104 12.64 0.16 19.77
CA TRP A 104 13.22 -0.05 18.43
C TRP A 104 14.40 0.87 18.15
N GLN A 105 14.94 1.49 19.18
CA GLN A 105 16.15 2.23 19.08
C GLN A 105 17.27 1.39 19.72
N PHE A 106 18.39 1.20 19.03
CA PHE A 106 19.58 0.82 19.75
C PHE A 106 19.87 1.91 20.76
N SER A 107 19.82 1.59 22.02
CA SER A 107 20.53 2.37 23.03
C SER A 107 22.02 2.19 22.74
N ALA A 108 22.51 2.81 21.67
CA ALA A 108 23.91 3.10 21.60
C ALA A 108 24.18 3.96 22.82
N ILE A 109 24.59 3.27 23.88
CA ILE A 109 25.19 3.83 25.07
C ILE A 109 24.75 5.28 25.25
N PHE A 110 23.86 5.50 26.16
CA PHE A 110 23.56 6.83 26.66
C PHE A 110 24.92 7.47 27.02
N MET A 111 25.61 7.99 26.03
CA MET A 111 26.70 8.91 26.33
C MET A 111 26.00 10.11 26.90
N PRO A 112 26.13 10.33 28.24
CA PRO A 112 25.67 11.57 28.78
C PRO A 112 26.33 12.67 27.94
N PRO A 113 25.64 13.76 27.66
CA PRO A 113 26.26 14.88 26.95
C PRO A 113 27.54 15.23 27.71
N VAL A 114 28.68 14.85 27.09
CA VAL A 114 29.96 15.26 27.65
C VAL A 114 29.96 16.78 27.54
N LYS A 115 29.69 17.46 28.63
CA LYS A 115 29.93 18.90 28.77
C LYS A 115 31.42 19.14 28.61
N MET A 116 31.90 19.12 27.39
CA MET A 116 33.17 19.72 27.08
C MET A 116 32.93 21.20 26.79
N LEU A 117 33.58 22.05 27.57
CA LEU A 117 33.67 23.49 27.35
C LEU A 117 34.14 23.72 25.90
N GLY A 118 33.27 24.30 25.07
CA GLY A 118 33.55 24.74 23.72
C GLY A 118 32.55 24.20 22.72
N TYR A 119 31.78 25.07 22.15
CA TYR A 119 30.84 24.93 21.01
C TYR A 119 30.96 23.60 20.25
N GLN A 120 30.36 22.54 20.73
CA GLN A 120 30.15 21.32 19.97
C GLN A 120 28.68 21.27 19.60
N TYR A 121 28.44 21.32 18.30
CA TYR A 121 27.17 20.93 17.71
C TYR A 121 26.87 19.52 18.19
N LEU A 122 25.81 19.35 18.96
CA LEU A 122 25.27 18.03 19.30
C LEU A 122 24.74 17.42 18.00
N THR A 123 25.61 16.77 17.26
CA THR A 123 25.17 15.87 16.18
C THR A 123 24.55 14.65 16.85
N TYR A 124 23.21 14.65 16.91
CA TYR A 124 22.52 13.41 17.27
C TYR A 124 22.93 12.34 16.29
N PRO A 125 23.32 11.14 16.76
CA PRO A 125 23.56 10.04 15.84
C PRO A 125 22.29 9.80 15.02
N PRO A 126 22.42 9.42 13.74
CA PRO A 126 21.25 9.08 12.94
C PRO A 126 20.47 7.96 13.66
N PRO A 127 19.14 7.92 13.51
CA PRO A 127 18.34 6.87 14.11
C PRO A 127 18.81 5.49 13.61
N SER A 128 18.69 4.48 14.45
CA SER A 128 18.94 3.09 14.06
C SER A 128 18.03 2.74 12.89
N GLN A 129 18.52 1.99 11.92
CA GLN A 129 17.71 1.47 10.83
C GLN A 129 17.17 0.08 11.19
N ILE A 130 15.88 -0.12 10.95
CA ILE A 130 15.20 -1.39 11.17
C ILE A 130 14.74 -1.92 9.83
N THR A 131 15.37 -3.00 9.36
CA THR A 131 14.95 -3.70 8.16
C THR A 131 14.02 -4.85 8.55
N VAL A 132 12.80 -4.83 8.03
CA VAL A 132 11.80 -5.86 8.29
C VAL A 132 11.45 -6.55 6.98
N VAL A 133 11.55 -7.88 6.96
CA VAL A 133 11.05 -8.74 5.88
C VAL A 133 9.74 -9.37 6.36
N PHE A 134 8.66 -9.15 5.62
CA PHE A 134 7.31 -9.53 6.06
C PHE A 134 6.39 -9.86 4.90
N ASP A 135 5.34 -10.59 5.20
CA ASP A 135 4.27 -10.93 4.27
C ASP A 135 3.04 -10.07 4.58
N HIS A 136 2.40 -9.57 3.53
CA HIS A 136 1.21 -8.75 3.71
C HIS A 136 0.20 -8.91 2.57
N GLY A 137 -0.98 -8.28 2.73
CA GLY A 137 -2.06 -8.34 1.75
C GLY A 137 -2.94 -9.57 1.89
N TRP A 138 -3.95 -9.68 1.02
CA TRP A 138 -4.90 -10.78 1.00
C TRP A 138 -4.63 -11.72 -0.18
N PRO A 139 -4.80 -13.05 0.01
CA PRO A 139 -4.66 -14.00 -1.08
C PRO A 139 -5.73 -13.74 -2.17
N PRO A 140 -5.48 -14.16 -3.41
CA PRO A 140 -6.45 -14.06 -4.50
C PRO A 140 -7.81 -14.67 -4.11
N GLY A 141 -8.90 -14.04 -4.52
CA GLY A 141 -10.26 -14.49 -4.20
C GLY A 141 -10.73 -14.23 -2.77
N HIS A 142 -9.93 -13.59 -1.93
CA HIS A 142 -10.34 -13.27 -0.58
C HIS A 142 -11.43 -12.18 -0.56
N GLN A 143 -12.49 -12.38 0.23
CA GLN A 143 -13.65 -11.46 0.33
C GLN A 143 -13.30 -10.00 0.62
N ASN A 144 -12.18 -9.73 1.29
CA ASN A 144 -11.74 -8.38 1.55
C ASN A 144 -11.18 -7.66 0.31
N LEU A 145 -10.96 -8.34 -0.80
CA LEU A 145 -10.57 -7.74 -2.08
C LEU A 145 -11.75 -7.32 -2.95
N GLU A 146 -12.98 -7.75 -2.63
CA GLU A 146 -14.16 -7.55 -3.50
C GLU A 146 -14.43 -6.08 -3.83
N LEU A 147 -14.30 -5.18 -2.86
CA LEU A 147 -14.50 -3.75 -3.12
C LEU A 147 -13.45 -3.19 -4.12
N ALA A 148 -12.20 -3.64 -3.99
CA ALA A 148 -11.12 -3.24 -4.90
C ALA A 148 -11.34 -3.85 -6.30
N ARG A 149 -11.78 -5.11 -6.38
CA ARG A 149 -12.13 -5.79 -7.63
C ARG A 149 -13.28 -5.08 -8.34
N MET A 150 -14.36 -4.76 -7.60
CA MET A 150 -15.49 -4.00 -8.13
C MET A 150 -15.10 -2.63 -8.66
N ALA A 151 -14.12 -1.96 -8.03
CA ALA A 151 -13.59 -0.71 -8.55
C ALA A 151 -12.89 -0.90 -9.91
N VAL A 152 -12.10 -1.97 -10.07
CA VAL A 152 -11.44 -2.32 -11.34
C VAL A 152 -12.48 -2.67 -12.42
N PHE A 153 -13.49 -3.48 -12.09
CA PHE A 153 -14.58 -3.81 -13.01
C PHE A 153 -15.39 -2.59 -13.46
N GLY A 154 -15.70 -1.67 -12.53
CA GLY A 154 -16.39 -0.42 -12.84
C GLY A 154 -15.58 0.48 -13.79
N LEU A 155 -14.25 0.58 -13.59
CA LEU A 155 -13.37 1.24 -14.53
C LEU A 155 -13.37 0.56 -15.90
N GLY A 156 -13.32 -0.78 -15.93
CA GLY A 156 -13.38 -1.57 -17.17
C GLY A 156 -14.67 -1.30 -17.93
N ALA A 157 -15.80 -1.37 -17.26
CA ALA A 157 -17.08 -1.08 -17.88
C ALA A 157 -17.11 0.32 -18.49
N SER A 158 -16.62 1.34 -17.78
CA SER A 158 -16.59 2.72 -18.30
C SER A 158 -15.69 2.89 -19.52
N VAL A 159 -14.50 2.27 -19.52
CA VAL A 159 -13.52 2.40 -20.60
C VAL A 159 -13.90 1.60 -21.85
N PHE A 160 -14.42 0.39 -21.67
CA PHE A 160 -14.73 -0.50 -22.78
C PHE A 160 -16.15 -0.30 -23.36
N ALA A 161 -17.11 0.19 -22.54
CA ALA A 161 -18.43 0.57 -23.02
C ALA A 161 -18.41 1.91 -23.79
N ASN A 162 -17.53 2.82 -23.42
CA ASN A 162 -17.41 4.12 -24.07
C ASN A 162 -15.94 4.48 -24.39
N PRO A 163 -15.30 3.77 -25.32
CA PRO A 163 -13.86 3.94 -25.60
C PRO A 163 -13.50 5.32 -26.17
N ALA A 164 -14.46 6.04 -26.74
CA ALA A 164 -14.26 7.40 -27.27
C ALA A 164 -14.47 8.49 -26.22
N GLY A 165 -14.97 8.16 -25.03
CA GLY A 165 -15.31 9.15 -23.99
C GLY A 165 -16.43 10.09 -24.41
N SER A 166 -17.27 9.69 -25.36
CA SER A 166 -18.37 10.51 -25.88
C SER A 166 -19.46 10.67 -24.82
N ARG A 167 -19.96 11.90 -24.65
CA ARG A 167 -21.06 12.18 -23.70
C ARG A 167 -22.41 11.73 -24.24
N SER A 168 -22.58 11.74 -25.55
CA SER A 168 -23.75 11.23 -26.23
C SER A 168 -23.37 10.72 -27.62
N ILE A 169 -24.04 9.67 -28.05
CA ILE A 169 -23.98 9.14 -29.40
C ILE A 169 -25.39 9.26 -29.97
N SER A 170 -25.54 9.94 -31.08
CA SER A 170 -26.81 10.06 -31.82
C SER A 170 -26.65 9.39 -33.17
N VAL A 171 -27.52 8.44 -33.45
CA VAL A 171 -27.62 7.75 -34.75
C VAL A 171 -29.09 7.79 -35.15
N ASP A 172 -29.38 8.56 -36.20
CA ASP A 172 -30.74 8.85 -36.64
C ASP A 172 -31.63 9.40 -35.51
N ASP A 173 -32.73 8.75 -35.20
CA ASP A 173 -33.67 9.14 -34.14
C ASP A 173 -33.33 8.59 -32.75
N TYR A 174 -32.22 7.83 -32.60
CA TYR A 174 -31.78 7.28 -31.33
C TYR A 174 -30.63 8.09 -30.76
N THR A 175 -30.82 8.61 -29.56
CA THR A 175 -29.76 9.28 -28.79
C THR A 175 -29.52 8.57 -27.51
N GLU A 176 -28.33 8.02 -27.34
CA GLU A 176 -27.85 7.45 -26.09
C GLU A 176 -26.95 8.46 -25.37
N THR A 177 -27.35 8.83 -24.15
CA THR A 177 -26.58 9.74 -23.30
C THR A 177 -25.86 8.94 -22.24
N PHE A 178 -24.54 8.97 -22.25
CA PHE A 178 -23.73 8.37 -21.21
C PHE A 178 -23.65 9.34 -20.03
N ALA A 179 -23.80 8.81 -18.80
CA ALA A 179 -23.53 9.59 -17.60
C ALA A 179 -22.11 10.17 -17.67
N ASP A 180 -21.87 11.36 -17.13
CA ASP A 180 -20.61 12.11 -17.20
C ASP A 180 -19.39 11.19 -16.95
N SER A 181 -19.00 10.44 -17.98
CA SER A 181 -17.77 9.68 -18.00
C SER A 181 -16.66 10.65 -18.34
N VAL A 182 -15.98 11.13 -17.31
CA VAL A 182 -14.74 11.87 -17.51
C VAL A 182 -13.86 11.01 -18.41
N ALA A 183 -13.51 11.53 -19.58
CA ALA A 183 -12.65 10.85 -20.52
C ALA A 183 -11.35 10.50 -19.79
N GLY A 184 -11.16 9.22 -19.50
CA GLY A 184 -9.99 8.75 -18.77
C GLY A 184 -10.32 7.75 -17.66
N MET A 185 -9.29 7.07 -17.20
CA MET A 185 -9.35 6.06 -16.14
C MET A 185 -9.46 6.76 -14.77
N GLN A 186 -10.65 7.18 -14.38
CA GLN A 186 -10.90 7.87 -13.10
C GLN A 186 -11.91 7.10 -12.25
N LEU A 187 -11.57 6.91 -10.98
CA LEU A 187 -12.49 6.33 -10.00
C LEU A 187 -13.53 7.40 -9.58
N PRO A 188 -14.83 7.06 -9.55
CA PRO A 188 -15.86 7.93 -9.01
C PRO A 188 -15.54 8.36 -7.57
N ALA A 189 -15.92 9.57 -7.18
CA ALA A 189 -15.63 10.12 -5.85
C ALA A 189 -16.16 9.22 -4.71
N SER A 190 -17.34 8.62 -4.88
CA SER A 190 -17.94 7.68 -3.93
C SER A 190 -17.11 6.41 -3.76
N VAL A 191 -16.58 5.86 -4.86
CA VAL A 191 -15.73 4.66 -4.85
C VAL A 191 -14.38 4.98 -4.18
N ARG A 192 -13.76 6.12 -4.50
CA ARG A 192 -12.54 6.58 -3.83
C ARG A 192 -12.73 6.71 -2.33
N ALA A 193 -13.83 7.35 -1.90
CA ALA A 193 -14.14 7.49 -0.48
C ALA A 193 -14.35 6.13 0.21
N ALA A 194 -15.02 5.19 -0.45
CA ALA A 194 -15.21 3.83 0.07
C ALA A 194 -13.88 3.06 0.18
N LEU A 195 -13.02 3.13 -0.84
CA LEU A 195 -11.69 2.51 -0.83
C LEU A 195 -10.82 3.09 0.29
N ARG A 196 -10.74 4.41 0.41
CA ARG A 196 -9.98 5.07 1.49
C ARG A 196 -10.50 4.70 2.87
N ARG A 197 -11.82 4.66 3.05
CA ARG A 197 -12.43 4.27 4.34
C ARG A 197 -12.13 2.81 4.68
N ARG A 198 -12.14 1.91 3.71
CA ARG A 198 -11.94 0.46 3.93
C ARG A 198 -10.47 0.11 4.09
N TYR A 199 -9.60 0.64 3.24
CA TYR A 199 -8.20 0.24 3.14
C TYR A 199 -7.20 1.35 3.48
N GLY A 200 -7.61 2.62 3.41
CA GLY A 200 -6.73 3.75 3.62
C GLY A 200 -6.07 3.76 4.99
N HIS A 201 -4.87 4.31 5.07
CA HIS A 201 -4.24 4.61 6.35
C HIS A 201 -5.05 5.71 7.04
N SER A 202 -5.39 5.51 8.30
CA SER A 202 -5.55 6.65 9.19
C SER A 202 -4.15 7.21 9.45
N VAL A 203 -3.69 8.11 8.61
CA VAL A 203 -2.55 8.95 8.95
C VAL A 203 -3.02 9.75 10.14
N GLY A 204 -2.58 9.37 11.33
CA GLY A 204 -2.68 10.25 12.49
C GLY A 204 -2.01 11.54 12.05
N SER A 205 -2.79 12.62 11.90
CA SER A 205 -2.25 13.91 11.58
C SER A 205 -1.27 14.27 12.69
N VAL A 206 0.00 14.16 12.42
CA VAL A 206 1.01 14.86 13.21
C VAL A 206 0.72 16.33 12.95
N ARG A 207 0.03 16.98 13.88
CA ARG A 207 -0.05 18.44 13.89
C ARG A 207 1.38 18.95 14.07
N PRO A 208 1.92 19.73 13.13
CA PRO A 208 3.13 20.46 13.44
C PRO A 208 2.81 21.41 14.59
N SER A 209 3.55 21.29 15.67
CA SER A 209 3.57 22.20 16.79
C SER A 209 4.24 23.51 16.38
#